data_a094b6e04890870d9686f064bd6acb7e
#
_entry.id   a094b6e04890870d9686f064bd6acb7e
#
_cell.length_a   1.000
_cell.length_b   1.000
_cell.length_c   1.000
_cell.angle_alpha   90.00
_cell.angle_beta   90.00
_cell.angle_gamma   90.00
#
_symmetry.space_group_name_H-M   'P 1'
#
loop_
_entity.id
_entity.type
_entity.pdbx_description
1 polymer ?
#
loop_
_entity_poly.entity_id
_entity_poly.type
_entity_poly.pdbx_seq_one_letter_code
_entity_poly.pdbx_strand_id
1 'polypeptide(L)'
;LTGSTAEKHDGFFEPTSDGFAIEKFNGDMLIQAEPDASSFPNGGIRNTFEARGYTAWDPTSHAFILDDTLCIPTVFVAYTGEALDNKTPLLRALQVVDHAATDVCQYFDRQVTKVNASLGWEQEYFLVDAALHDARPDLVMTGRTLLGHSPAKGQQMDDHYFGSIPERVLACMREIEYESHKLGIPVKTRHNEVAPGQYEFAPVYGEANISVDQNSLFMDIMDKVARRHDFRALLHEKPFAGINGSGKHNNWSLSTNTGVNLLSPGSTPKKNLQFLTFFINTIKAVHDHSDLLRAAIASAGNDHRLGANEAPPAIISAFIGSQLTSVLDELEKLEGGKMSPEKKTELKLNVVGKIPEILLDNTDRNRTSPFAFTGNKFEFRAVGSSATCAHAMTILNLIVADQLKVFKADVDVLIAEGMKKDDALFNALKGCIIASKVVRFEGDGYSDKWKELAKQRGLNNTPDSPRAFDFYITPEAEALFARNGVLNKVELHARYEILQEEYFMRIQIESRTLGDMVSNHIVPIAIRYQSTLSENVLRLKELL
;
A
#
# COMPACT_ATOMS: atom_id res chain seq x y z
N LEU A 1 15.25 7.83 4.58
CA LEU A 1 16.48 8.56 4.22
C LEU A 1 17.35 8.62 5.46
N THR A 2 18.44 7.90 5.45
CA THR A 2 19.39 7.93 6.54
C THR A 2 20.35 9.06 6.28
N GLY A 3 20.44 10.01 7.20
CA GLY A 3 21.26 11.20 7.06
C GLY A 3 22.78 10.98 7.16
N SER A 4 23.32 9.96 6.48
CA SER A 4 24.76 9.92 6.26
C SER A 4 25.10 10.90 5.13
N THR A 5 25.60 12.03 5.49
CA THR A 5 26.11 13.02 4.53
C THR A 5 27.38 12.50 3.88
N ALA A 6 27.54 12.77 2.59
CA ALA A 6 28.73 12.39 1.80
C ALA A 6 30.07 12.91 2.38
N GLU A 7 30.03 13.85 3.29
CA GLU A 7 31.21 14.45 3.95
C GLU A 7 32.03 13.46 4.80
N LYS A 8 31.51 12.26 5.09
CA LYS A 8 32.18 11.25 5.94
C LYS A 8 32.86 10.11 5.18
N HIS A 9 32.83 10.15 3.85
CA HIS A 9 33.31 9.02 3.04
C HIS A 9 34.53 9.38 2.22
N ASP A 10 35.70 9.25 2.82
CA ASP A 10 36.97 9.31 2.12
C ASP A 10 36.99 8.22 1.03
N GLY A 11 37.08 8.61 -0.23
CA GLY A 11 37.20 7.71 -1.39
C GLY A 11 36.04 7.70 -2.38
N PHE A 12 34.93 8.39 -2.10
CA PHE A 12 33.82 8.54 -3.06
C PHE A 12 34.01 9.71 -4.04
N PHE A 13 34.81 10.69 -3.65
CA PHE A 13 35.03 11.91 -4.42
C PHE A 13 36.53 12.17 -4.59
N GLU A 14 37.01 12.21 -5.82
CA GLU A 14 38.31 12.80 -6.10
C GLU A 14 38.17 14.28 -6.50
N PRO A 15 38.98 15.19 -5.92
CA PRO A 15 38.96 16.57 -6.32
C PRO A 15 39.43 16.69 -7.78
N THR A 16 38.58 17.26 -8.62
CA THR A 16 38.92 17.65 -9.99
C THR A 16 39.15 19.16 -10.07
N SER A 17 39.75 19.65 -11.16
CA SER A 17 39.94 21.10 -11.40
C SER A 17 38.63 21.90 -11.38
N ASP A 18 37.49 21.23 -11.57
CA ASP A 18 36.16 21.85 -11.70
C ASP A 18 35.23 21.52 -10.51
N GLY A 19 35.75 20.90 -9.45
CA GLY A 19 34.98 20.46 -8.27
C GLY A 19 35.22 18.99 -7.92
N PHE A 20 34.26 18.34 -7.28
CA PHE A 20 34.31 16.93 -6.95
C PHE A 20 33.58 16.09 -8.02
N ALA A 21 34.25 15.13 -8.61
CA ALA A 21 33.60 14.17 -9.50
C ALA A 21 33.37 12.83 -8.79
N ILE A 22 32.21 12.25 -9.02
CA ILE A 22 31.92 10.86 -8.61
C ILE A 22 32.61 9.92 -9.59
N GLU A 23 33.75 9.36 -9.21
CA GLU A 23 34.57 8.65 -10.19
C GLU A 23 34.12 7.25 -10.53
N LYS A 24 33.43 6.52 -9.73
CA LYS A 24 32.98 5.15 -10.10
C LYS A 24 31.80 4.65 -9.27
N PHE A 25 30.62 4.73 -9.80
CA PHE A 25 29.55 3.80 -9.47
C PHE A 25 29.65 2.62 -10.44
N ASN A 26 30.51 1.66 -10.17
CA ASN A 26 30.75 0.52 -11.08
C ASN A 26 29.90 -0.72 -10.73
N GLY A 27 28.90 -0.59 -9.84
CA GLY A 27 28.01 -1.69 -9.48
C GLY A 27 28.59 -2.68 -8.46
N ASP A 28 29.82 -2.50 -8.00
CA ASP A 28 30.36 -3.28 -6.90
C ASP A 28 29.72 -2.86 -5.59
N MET A 29 29.60 -3.81 -4.67
CA MET A 29 28.95 -3.57 -3.37
C MET A 29 29.78 -2.59 -2.54
N LEU A 30 29.27 -1.35 -2.43
CA LEU A 30 29.89 -0.31 -1.63
C LEU A 30 29.34 -0.36 -0.21
N ILE A 31 30.17 -0.72 0.75
CA ILE A 31 29.88 -0.56 2.17
C ILE A 31 30.17 0.90 2.52
N GLN A 32 29.13 1.68 2.78
CA GLN A 32 29.26 3.13 2.95
C GLN A 32 29.65 3.53 4.36
N ALA A 33 29.10 2.87 5.38
CA ALA A 33 29.36 3.18 6.78
C ALA A 33 28.91 2.03 7.68
N GLU A 34 29.44 2.02 8.90
CA GLU A 34 28.89 1.27 10.00
C GLU A 34 27.87 2.18 10.73
N PRO A 35 26.54 2.05 10.49
CA PRO A 35 25.57 2.81 11.23
C PRO A 35 25.58 2.36 12.70
N ASP A 36 25.40 3.32 13.61
CA ASP A 36 25.21 3.00 15.02
C ASP A 36 23.83 2.34 15.21
N ALA A 37 23.82 1.02 15.33
CA ALA A 37 22.60 0.25 15.55
C ALA A 37 21.95 0.50 16.92
N SER A 38 22.59 1.26 17.83
CA SER A 38 22.02 1.65 19.11
C SER A 38 20.79 2.55 18.97
N SER A 39 20.64 3.22 17.84
CA SER A 39 19.48 4.06 17.51
C SER A 39 18.28 3.29 16.93
N PHE A 40 18.44 2.01 16.56
CA PHE A 40 17.33 1.20 16.08
C PHE A 40 16.39 0.79 17.22
N PRO A 41 15.09 0.50 16.92
CA PRO A 41 14.13 0.08 17.93
C PRO A 41 14.60 -1.11 18.74
N ASN A 42 14.27 -1.13 20.04
CA ASN A 42 14.51 -2.28 20.90
C ASN A 42 13.67 -3.47 20.41
N GLY A 43 14.21 -4.66 20.54
CA GLY A 43 13.54 -5.90 20.16
C GLY A 43 14.17 -6.58 18.93
N GLY A 44 13.96 -7.87 18.80
CA GLY A 44 14.37 -8.67 17.66
C GLY A 44 15.85 -8.59 17.30
N ILE A 45 16.17 -7.97 16.21
CA ILE A 45 17.52 -7.94 15.62
C ILE A 45 18.53 -7.20 16.49
N ARG A 46 18.08 -6.22 17.30
CA ARG A 46 18.97 -5.49 18.21
C ARG A 46 19.48 -6.32 19.38
N ASN A 47 18.94 -7.48 19.65
CA ASN A 47 19.42 -8.39 20.69
C ASN A 47 20.76 -9.05 20.35
N THR A 48 21.39 -8.71 19.24
CA THR A 48 22.79 -9.07 18.98
C THR A 48 23.69 -8.24 19.88
N PHE A 49 24.70 -8.87 20.47
CA PHE A 49 25.73 -8.17 21.27
C PHE A 49 26.57 -7.20 20.43
N GLU A 50 26.46 -7.26 19.12
CA GLU A 50 27.16 -6.44 18.16
C GLU A 50 26.23 -5.32 17.70
N ALA A 51 26.50 -4.08 18.14
CA ALA A 51 25.74 -2.89 17.72
C ALA A 51 26.09 -2.41 16.30
N ARG A 52 26.83 -3.20 15.53
CA ARG A 52 27.27 -2.86 14.18
C ARG A 52 26.26 -3.32 13.14
N GLY A 53 26.03 -2.47 12.15
CA GLY A 53 25.33 -2.81 10.93
C GLY A 53 26.11 -2.30 9.72
N TYR A 54 25.65 -2.65 8.54
CA TYR A 54 26.22 -2.18 7.30
C TYR A 54 25.15 -1.46 6.50
N THR A 55 25.57 -0.37 5.83
CA THR A 55 24.79 0.24 4.74
C THR A 55 25.44 -0.14 3.42
N ALA A 56 24.64 -0.64 2.49
CA ALA A 56 25.09 -0.92 1.14
C ALA A 56 24.23 -0.14 0.14
N TRP A 57 24.85 0.39 -0.90
CA TRP A 57 24.13 1.06 -1.97
C TRP A 57 23.20 0.10 -2.71
N ASP A 58 21.97 0.56 -3.01
CA ASP A 58 21.08 -0.12 -3.95
C ASP A 58 21.29 0.44 -5.36
N PRO A 59 22.03 -0.27 -6.25
CA PRO A 59 22.30 0.21 -7.60
C PRO A 59 21.07 0.23 -8.51
N THR A 60 19.94 -0.34 -8.07
CA THR A 60 18.66 -0.33 -8.82
C THR A 60 17.85 0.95 -8.59
N SER A 61 18.22 1.77 -7.58
CA SER A 61 17.65 3.08 -7.31
C SER A 61 18.64 4.19 -7.62
N HIS A 62 18.15 5.26 -8.25
CA HIS A 62 18.99 6.38 -8.66
C HIS A 62 19.42 7.22 -7.46
N ALA A 63 20.70 7.62 -7.41
CA ALA A 63 21.15 8.69 -6.53
C ALA A 63 20.53 10.03 -6.99
N PHE A 64 20.24 10.91 -6.03
CA PHE A 64 19.61 12.19 -6.29
C PHE A 64 20.18 13.28 -5.39
N ILE A 65 19.93 14.54 -5.76
CA ILE A 65 20.33 15.70 -4.96
C ILE A 65 19.07 16.29 -4.33
N LEU A 66 19.04 16.36 -3.01
CA LEU A 66 18.01 17.02 -2.25
C LEU A 66 18.61 18.25 -1.56
N ASP A 67 18.15 19.44 -1.94
CA ASP A 67 18.81 20.71 -1.61
C ASP A 67 20.30 20.67 -2.04
N ASP A 68 21.25 20.76 -1.12
CA ASP A 68 22.70 20.68 -1.39
C ASP A 68 23.31 19.33 -1.00
N THR A 69 22.48 18.31 -0.77
CA THR A 69 22.91 17.01 -0.26
C THR A 69 22.75 15.92 -1.32
N LEU A 70 23.84 15.20 -1.62
CA LEU A 70 23.78 13.97 -2.41
C LEU A 70 23.18 12.85 -1.57
N CYS A 71 22.05 12.31 -2.03
CA CYS A 71 21.36 11.18 -1.42
C CYS A 71 21.59 9.92 -2.25
N ILE A 72 22.06 8.88 -1.60
CA ILE A 72 22.30 7.56 -2.22
C ILE A 72 21.34 6.56 -1.57
N PRO A 73 20.42 5.94 -2.34
CA PRO A 73 19.54 4.91 -1.81
C PRO A 73 20.34 3.71 -1.29
N THR A 74 20.06 3.30 -0.06
CA THR A 74 20.81 2.23 0.62
C THR A 74 19.88 1.20 1.24
N VAL A 75 20.44 0.01 1.43
CA VAL A 75 19.89 -1.05 2.28
C VAL A 75 20.66 -1.13 3.59
N PHE A 76 19.99 -1.55 4.65
CA PHE A 76 20.56 -1.75 5.97
C PHE A 76 20.51 -3.22 6.35
N VAL A 77 21.66 -3.75 6.75
CA VAL A 77 21.79 -5.13 7.22
C VAL A 77 22.55 -5.17 8.53
N ALA A 78 22.17 -6.10 9.41
CA ALA A 78 22.90 -6.36 10.64
C ALA A 78 24.29 -6.94 10.32
N TYR A 79 25.16 -6.93 11.32
CA TYR A 79 26.48 -7.55 11.21
C TYR A 79 26.42 -9.02 10.78
N THR A 80 25.39 -9.73 11.21
CA THR A 80 25.12 -11.14 10.90
C THR A 80 24.32 -11.35 9.61
N GLY A 81 23.94 -10.25 8.90
CA GLY A 81 23.32 -10.29 7.56
C GLY A 81 21.80 -10.17 7.53
N GLU A 82 21.13 -10.01 8.69
CA GLU A 82 19.68 -9.79 8.73
C GLU A 82 19.32 -8.39 8.22
N ALA A 83 18.20 -8.31 7.50
CA ALA A 83 17.65 -7.05 7.01
C ALA A 83 17.08 -6.18 8.14
N LEU A 84 17.59 -4.95 8.29
CA LEU A 84 17.15 -3.98 9.29
C LEU A 84 16.13 -2.97 8.75
N ASP A 85 15.95 -2.92 7.43
CA ASP A 85 15.09 -1.99 6.72
C ASP A 85 13.86 -2.68 6.10
N ASN A 86 13.04 -1.89 5.40
CA ASN A 86 11.90 -2.40 4.63
C ASN A 86 12.24 -2.61 3.14
N LYS A 87 13.37 -2.07 2.68
CA LYS A 87 13.82 -2.15 1.29
C LYS A 87 14.41 -3.52 0.95
N THR A 88 15.24 -4.08 1.81
CA THR A 88 15.85 -5.39 1.58
C THR A 88 14.82 -6.52 1.39
N PRO A 89 13.79 -6.67 2.24
CA PRO A 89 12.73 -7.66 2.00
C PRO A 89 11.97 -7.41 0.70
N LEU A 90 11.73 -6.14 0.35
CA LEU A 90 11.08 -5.79 -0.92
C LEU A 90 11.92 -6.24 -2.12
N LEU A 91 13.21 -5.91 -2.14
CA LEU A 91 14.12 -6.33 -3.22
C LEU A 91 14.18 -7.85 -3.38
N ARG A 92 14.27 -8.58 -2.26
CA ARG A 92 14.22 -10.05 -2.26
C ARG A 92 12.90 -10.57 -2.82
N ALA A 93 11.76 -10.00 -2.44
CA ALA A 93 10.44 -10.39 -2.94
C ALA A 93 10.28 -10.08 -4.44
N LEU A 94 10.79 -8.94 -4.90
CA LEU A 94 10.81 -8.56 -6.32
C LEU A 94 11.66 -9.53 -7.16
N GLN A 95 12.81 -9.94 -6.66
CA GLN A 95 13.65 -10.95 -7.31
C GLN A 95 12.95 -12.31 -7.41
N VAL A 96 12.26 -12.72 -6.35
CA VAL A 96 11.55 -14.01 -6.32
C VAL A 96 10.37 -14.02 -7.28
N VAL A 97 9.61 -12.92 -7.38
CA VAL A 97 8.49 -12.84 -8.32
C VAL A 97 8.98 -12.73 -9.77
N ASP A 98 10.08 -12.02 -10.02
CA ASP A 98 10.72 -11.98 -11.34
C ASP A 98 11.05 -13.39 -11.83
N HIS A 99 11.80 -14.16 -11.04
CA HIS A 99 12.18 -15.53 -11.39
C HIS A 99 10.94 -16.43 -11.61
N ALA A 100 10.00 -16.45 -10.67
CA ALA A 100 8.81 -17.29 -10.76
C ALA A 100 7.92 -16.94 -11.96
N ALA A 101 7.74 -15.65 -12.22
CA ALA A 101 6.93 -15.17 -13.33
C ALA A 101 7.63 -15.41 -14.69
N THR A 102 8.94 -15.19 -14.75
CA THR A 102 9.74 -15.49 -15.95
C THR A 102 9.66 -16.98 -16.30
N ASP A 103 9.79 -17.88 -15.33
CA ASP A 103 9.68 -19.32 -15.53
C ASP A 103 8.30 -19.73 -16.09
N VAL A 104 7.22 -19.12 -15.58
CA VAL A 104 5.86 -19.35 -16.12
C VAL A 104 5.70 -18.75 -17.50
N CYS A 105 6.30 -17.58 -17.78
CA CYS A 105 6.28 -16.97 -19.12
C CYS A 105 6.89 -17.86 -20.19
N GLN A 106 7.85 -18.74 -19.86
CA GLN A 106 8.48 -19.67 -20.82
C GLN A 106 7.47 -20.62 -21.49
N TYR A 107 6.30 -20.83 -20.92
CA TYR A 107 5.22 -21.57 -21.59
C TYR A 107 4.63 -20.81 -22.79
N PHE A 108 4.72 -19.48 -22.81
CA PHE A 108 4.07 -18.59 -23.79
C PHE A 108 5.08 -17.94 -24.73
N ASP A 109 6.15 -17.36 -24.18
CA ASP A 109 7.17 -16.63 -24.92
C ASP A 109 8.56 -16.89 -24.33
N ARG A 110 9.41 -17.55 -25.11
CA ARG A 110 10.78 -17.88 -24.71
C ARG A 110 11.74 -16.68 -24.75
N GLN A 111 11.32 -15.53 -25.29
CA GLN A 111 12.12 -14.30 -25.31
C GLN A 111 12.03 -13.54 -24.00
N VAL A 112 11.09 -13.88 -23.14
CA VAL A 112 10.96 -13.28 -21.82
C VAL A 112 12.10 -13.78 -20.94
N THR A 113 12.95 -12.84 -20.53
CA THR A 113 14.11 -13.11 -19.64
C THR A 113 13.99 -12.39 -18.31
N LYS A 114 13.00 -11.50 -18.18
CA LYS A 114 12.74 -10.74 -16.96
C LYS A 114 11.27 -10.31 -16.87
N VAL A 115 10.71 -10.36 -15.68
CA VAL A 115 9.39 -9.80 -15.35
C VAL A 115 9.53 -8.78 -14.22
N ASN A 116 9.12 -7.55 -14.48
CA ASN A 116 9.13 -6.50 -13.50
C ASN A 116 7.75 -6.35 -12.84
N ALA A 117 7.72 -6.28 -11.53
CA ALA A 117 6.56 -5.78 -10.80
C ALA A 117 6.52 -4.25 -10.88
N SER A 118 5.37 -3.69 -11.15
CA SER A 118 5.14 -2.25 -11.20
C SER A 118 4.23 -1.79 -10.07
N LEU A 119 4.42 -0.56 -9.63
CA LEU A 119 3.61 0.11 -8.61
C LEU A 119 3.27 1.53 -9.06
N GLY A 120 1.99 1.88 -9.00
CA GLY A 120 1.51 3.25 -9.00
C GLY A 120 0.78 3.50 -7.69
N TRP A 121 1.34 4.36 -6.86
CA TRP A 121 0.70 4.73 -5.59
C TRP A 121 -0.26 5.90 -5.79
N GLU A 122 -1.31 5.95 -4.97
CA GLU A 122 -2.24 7.07 -4.86
C GLU A 122 -2.16 7.57 -3.42
N GLN A 123 -1.61 8.76 -3.21
CA GLN A 123 -1.39 9.32 -1.88
C GLN A 123 -2.51 10.28 -1.52
N GLU A 124 -3.44 9.82 -0.69
CA GLU A 124 -4.42 10.67 -0.04
C GLU A 124 -3.84 11.33 1.22
N TYR A 125 -4.30 12.53 1.54
CA TYR A 125 -3.85 13.30 2.71
C TYR A 125 -4.81 14.44 3.02
N PHE A 126 -4.70 15.00 4.24
CA PHE A 126 -5.40 16.22 4.60
C PHE A 126 -4.41 17.39 4.69
N LEU A 127 -4.86 18.60 4.30
CA LEU A 127 -4.17 19.85 4.59
C LEU A 127 -4.98 20.62 5.63
N VAL A 128 -4.30 21.03 6.70
CA VAL A 128 -4.86 21.84 7.78
C VAL A 128 -4.05 23.14 7.87
N ASP A 129 -4.71 24.26 8.11
CA ASP A 129 -4.05 25.51 8.40
C ASP A 129 -3.10 25.35 9.59
N ALA A 130 -1.88 25.84 9.47
CA ALA A 130 -0.83 25.65 10.47
C ALA A 130 -1.22 26.22 11.83
N ALA A 131 -1.87 27.40 11.88
CA ALA A 131 -2.29 27.99 13.14
C ALA A 131 -3.38 27.16 13.83
N LEU A 132 -4.30 26.57 13.08
CA LEU A 132 -5.34 25.68 13.63
C LEU A 132 -4.76 24.35 14.11
N HIS A 133 -3.81 23.78 13.37
CA HIS A 133 -3.09 22.57 13.77
C HIS A 133 -2.30 22.80 15.07
N ASP A 134 -1.49 23.87 15.12
CA ASP A 134 -0.59 24.14 16.23
C ASP A 134 -1.34 24.53 17.51
N ALA A 135 -2.61 25.00 17.39
CA ALA A 135 -3.50 25.24 18.50
C ALA A 135 -4.11 23.94 19.12
N ARG A 136 -3.91 22.78 18.48
CA ARG A 136 -4.50 21.49 18.87
C ARG A 136 -3.41 20.49 19.30
N PRO A 137 -3.22 20.27 20.62
CA PRO A 137 -2.21 19.32 21.10
C PRO A 137 -2.36 17.91 20.53
N ASP A 138 -3.59 17.44 20.32
CA ASP A 138 -3.85 16.13 19.74
C ASP A 138 -3.40 16.04 18.26
N LEU A 139 -3.66 17.05 17.44
CA LEU A 139 -3.16 17.08 16.05
C LEU A 139 -1.63 17.10 16.02
N VAL A 140 -1.00 17.91 16.88
CA VAL A 140 0.48 18.02 16.96
C VAL A 140 1.11 16.71 17.39
N MET A 141 0.55 16.05 18.41
CA MET A 141 1.17 14.85 19.02
C MET A 141 0.80 13.55 18.32
N THR A 142 -0.38 13.47 17.70
CA THR A 142 -0.92 12.20 17.20
C THR A 142 -1.33 12.22 15.73
N GLY A 143 -1.37 13.40 15.10
CA GLY A 143 -1.83 13.58 13.73
C GLY A 143 -3.35 13.43 13.56
N ARG A 144 -4.11 13.27 14.66
CA ARG A 144 -5.58 13.17 14.64
C ARG A 144 -6.24 13.89 15.80
N THR A 145 -7.51 14.24 15.66
CA THR A 145 -8.31 14.77 16.77
C THR A 145 -8.73 13.63 17.71
N LEU A 146 -8.43 13.77 19.00
CA LEU A 146 -8.83 12.83 20.05
C LEU A 146 -10.14 13.23 20.73
N LEU A 147 -10.46 14.52 20.70
CA LEU A 147 -11.68 15.09 21.26
C LEU A 147 -12.19 16.21 20.34
N GLY A 148 -13.51 16.26 20.14
CA GLY A 148 -14.14 17.31 19.35
C GLY A 148 -15.60 16.99 19.08
N HIS A 149 -16.26 17.89 18.35
CA HIS A 149 -17.62 17.74 17.88
C HIS A 149 -17.62 17.73 16.35
N SER A 150 -18.55 16.98 15.76
CA SER A 150 -18.77 16.98 14.31
C SER A 150 -19.13 18.40 13.82
N PRO A 151 -18.70 18.81 12.62
CA PRO A 151 -19.17 20.06 12.02
C PRO A 151 -20.68 20.02 11.77
N ALA A 152 -21.30 21.19 11.70
CA ALA A 152 -22.72 21.32 11.41
C ALA A 152 -23.11 20.76 10.04
N LYS A 153 -22.25 20.88 9.06
CA LYS A 153 -22.37 20.26 7.74
C LYS A 153 -21.52 18.98 7.69
N GLY A 154 -22.13 17.89 7.20
CA GLY A 154 -21.37 16.69 6.80
C GLY A 154 -20.77 16.84 5.39
N GLN A 155 -19.87 15.94 5.02
CA GLN A 155 -19.23 15.97 3.70
C GLN A 155 -20.20 15.83 2.52
N GLN A 156 -21.39 15.23 2.71
CA GLN A 156 -22.44 15.14 1.69
C GLN A 156 -23.11 16.47 1.36
N MET A 157 -23.03 17.44 2.26
CA MET A 157 -23.59 18.78 2.08
C MET A 157 -22.59 19.76 1.47
N ASP A 158 -21.33 19.42 1.45
CA ASP A 158 -20.25 20.16 0.81
C ASP A 158 -19.63 19.26 -0.26
N ASP A 159 -20.07 19.41 -1.51
CA ASP A 159 -19.51 18.68 -2.65
C ASP A 159 -18.09 19.17 -2.93
N HIS A 160 -17.13 18.59 -2.21
CA HIS A 160 -15.73 18.94 -2.31
C HIS A 160 -15.06 18.21 -3.48
N TYR A 161 -15.38 16.95 -3.72
CA TYR A 161 -14.71 16.08 -4.69
C TYR A 161 -14.74 16.65 -6.13
N PHE A 162 -15.91 17.13 -6.59
CA PHE A 162 -16.07 17.71 -7.93
C PHE A 162 -15.84 19.23 -7.97
N GLY A 163 -15.58 19.84 -6.83
CA GLY A 163 -15.32 21.28 -6.69
C GLY A 163 -13.94 21.69 -7.22
N SER A 164 -13.73 23.00 -7.34
CA SER A 164 -12.42 23.56 -7.65
C SER A 164 -11.50 23.44 -6.44
N ILE A 165 -10.22 23.13 -6.68
CA ILE A 165 -9.20 23.17 -5.62
C ILE A 165 -9.04 24.62 -5.16
N PRO A 166 -9.13 24.93 -3.84
CA PRO A 166 -8.93 26.27 -3.33
C PRO A 166 -7.57 26.85 -3.74
N GLU A 167 -7.49 28.15 -4.09
CA GLU A 167 -6.29 28.76 -4.66
C GLU A 167 -5.03 28.55 -3.81
N ARG A 168 -5.13 28.74 -2.49
CA ARG A 168 -3.99 28.55 -1.57
C ARG A 168 -3.51 27.08 -1.58
N VAL A 169 -4.44 26.14 -1.60
CA VAL A 169 -4.14 24.71 -1.70
C VAL A 169 -3.52 24.39 -3.05
N LEU A 170 -4.08 24.92 -4.14
CA LEU A 170 -3.55 24.73 -5.49
C LEU A 170 -2.12 25.24 -5.62
N ALA A 171 -1.81 26.37 -4.99
CA ALA A 171 -0.44 26.91 -4.95
C ALA A 171 0.52 25.94 -4.24
N CYS A 172 0.13 25.42 -3.09
CA CYS A 172 0.89 24.39 -2.36
C CYS A 172 1.08 23.12 -3.20
N MET A 173 0.01 22.59 -3.80
CA MET A 173 0.07 21.38 -4.62
C MET A 173 0.96 21.55 -5.86
N ARG A 174 0.95 22.73 -6.50
CA ARG A 174 1.85 23.03 -7.63
C ARG A 174 3.31 23.01 -7.22
N GLU A 175 3.64 23.53 -6.05
CA GLU A 175 5.02 23.50 -5.54
C GLU A 175 5.44 22.07 -5.17
N ILE A 176 4.56 21.27 -4.54
CA ILE A 176 4.82 19.84 -4.29
C ILE A 176 5.11 19.11 -5.60
N GLU A 177 4.30 19.32 -6.64
CA GLU A 177 4.50 18.73 -7.96
C GLU A 177 5.83 19.16 -8.58
N TYR A 178 6.17 20.44 -8.50
CA TYR A 178 7.41 20.98 -9.04
C TYR A 178 8.65 20.38 -8.35
N GLU A 179 8.67 20.36 -7.03
CA GLU A 179 9.78 19.77 -6.25
C GLU A 179 9.89 18.24 -6.51
N SER A 180 8.77 17.56 -6.66
CA SER A 180 8.74 16.16 -7.02
C SER A 180 9.34 15.89 -8.40
N HIS A 181 8.98 16.70 -9.40
CA HIS A 181 9.53 16.57 -10.76
C HIS A 181 11.03 16.81 -10.82
N LYS A 182 11.57 17.74 -10.01
CA LYS A 182 13.03 17.97 -9.89
C LYS A 182 13.78 16.72 -9.43
N LEU A 183 13.13 15.87 -8.64
CA LEU A 183 13.69 14.61 -8.12
C LEU A 183 13.30 13.38 -8.97
N GLY A 184 12.72 13.61 -10.14
CA GLY A 184 12.31 12.52 -11.05
C GLY A 184 11.10 11.74 -10.58
N ILE A 185 10.32 12.24 -9.62
CA ILE A 185 9.06 11.62 -9.19
C ILE A 185 7.97 12.06 -10.19
N PRO A 186 7.41 11.15 -11.01
CA PRO A 186 6.55 11.51 -12.14
C PRO A 186 5.10 11.74 -11.69
N VAL A 187 4.87 12.69 -10.78
CA VAL A 187 3.53 13.10 -10.34
C VAL A 187 2.72 13.54 -11.57
N LYS A 188 1.50 13.05 -11.71
CA LYS A 188 0.65 13.30 -12.87
C LYS A 188 -0.69 13.93 -12.53
N THR A 189 -1.33 13.48 -11.46
CA THR A 189 -2.65 13.95 -11.07
C THR A 189 -2.63 14.53 -9.67
N ARG A 190 -3.46 15.55 -9.47
CA ARG A 190 -3.83 16.14 -8.19
C ARG A 190 -5.31 16.49 -8.23
N HIS A 191 -6.04 16.20 -7.20
CA HIS A 191 -7.46 16.53 -7.11
C HIS A 191 -7.94 16.63 -5.65
N ASN A 192 -9.17 17.13 -5.50
CA ASN A 192 -9.90 17.04 -4.24
C ASN A 192 -10.31 15.59 -3.96
N GLU A 193 -10.31 15.21 -2.68
CA GLU A 193 -10.96 14.02 -2.19
C GLU A 193 -12.34 14.33 -1.57
N VAL A 194 -13.06 13.29 -1.11
CA VAL A 194 -14.46 13.41 -0.68
C VAL A 194 -14.61 14.28 0.57
N ALA A 195 -13.70 14.15 1.54
CA ALA A 195 -13.78 14.94 2.77
C ALA A 195 -13.25 16.38 2.56
N PRO A 196 -13.86 17.39 3.18
CA PRO A 196 -13.33 18.74 3.15
C PRO A 196 -11.88 18.82 3.67
N GLY A 197 -11.01 19.46 2.91
CA GLY A 197 -9.58 19.56 3.23
C GLY A 197 -8.78 18.30 2.92
N GLN A 198 -9.37 17.32 2.24
CA GLN A 198 -8.71 16.10 1.79
C GLN A 198 -8.37 16.20 0.30
N TYR A 199 -7.18 15.72 -0.05
CA TYR A 199 -6.62 15.79 -1.40
C TYR A 199 -5.86 14.52 -1.73
N GLU A 200 -5.58 14.33 -3.03
CA GLU A 200 -4.80 13.20 -3.53
C GLU A 200 -3.78 13.61 -4.56
N PHE A 201 -2.67 12.89 -4.57
CA PHE A 201 -1.70 12.85 -5.64
C PHE A 201 -1.49 11.43 -6.17
N ALA A 202 -1.32 11.30 -7.48
CA ALA A 202 -0.93 10.05 -8.10
C ALA A 202 0.15 10.27 -9.17
N PRO A 203 1.24 9.47 -9.18
CA PRO A 203 2.26 9.49 -10.21
C PRO A 203 1.89 8.60 -11.40
N VAL A 204 2.68 8.67 -12.46
CA VAL A 204 2.78 7.58 -13.42
C VAL A 204 3.46 6.39 -12.70
N TYR A 205 2.90 5.19 -12.89
CA TYR A 205 3.48 3.97 -12.30
C TYR A 205 4.90 3.70 -12.83
N GLY A 206 5.71 3.06 -12.00
CA GLY A 206 7.07 2.66 -12.31
C GLY A 206 7.41 1.27 -11.78
N GLU A 207 8.67 0.89 -11.87
CA GLU A 207 9.17 -0.31 -11.20
C GLU A 207 8.94 -0.18 -9.68
N ALA A 208 8.56 -1.29 -9.03
CA ALA A 208 8.02 -1.23 -7.67
C ALA A 208 9.02 -0.71 -6.63
N ASN A 209 10.31 -1.07 -6.70
CA ASN A 209 11.32 -0.58 -5.77
C ASN A 209 11.49 0.95 -5.89
N ILE A 210 11.65 1.44 -7.11
CA ILE A 210 11.80 2.89 -7.38
C ILE A 210 10.53 3.64 -6.93
N SER A 211 9.36 3.11 -7.23
CA SER A 211 8.08 3.74 -6.84
C SER A 211 7.90 3.82 -5.32
N VAL A 212 8.36 2.81 -4.57
CA VAL A 212 8.34 2.84 -3.10
C VAL A 212 9.27 3.93 -2.56
N ASP A 213 10.48 4.05 -3.08
CA ASP A 213 11.42 5.12 -2.70
C ASP A 213 10.85 6.50 -3.03
N GLN A 214 10.29 6.64 -4.24
CA GLN A 214 9.64 7.88 -4.68
C GLN A 214 8.47 8.28 -3.77
N ASN A 215 7.65 7.34 -3.32
CA ASN A 215 6.57 7.65 -2.38
C ASN A 215 7.11 8.14 -1.02
N SER A 216 8.14 7.49 -0.49
CA SER A 216 8.75 7.91 0.77
C SER A 216 9.33 9.32 0.69
N LEU A 217 10.02 9.62 -0.42
CA LEU A 217 10.55 10.96 -0.69
C LEU A 217 9.43 11.98 -0.91
N PHE A 218 8.37 11.59 -1.62
CA PHE A 218 7.20 12.43 -1.86
C PHE A 218 6.52 12.87 -0.55
N MET A 219 6.40 11.98 0.43
CA MET A 219 5.82 12.30 1.74
C MET A 219 6.68 13.36 2.48
N ASP A 220 8.00 13.29 2.40
CA ASP A 220 8.92 14.30 2.97
C ASP A 220 8.79 15.65 2.26
N ILE A 221 8.74 15.65 0.92
CA ILE A 221 8.53 16.88 0.11
C ILE A 221 7.20 17.52 0.50
N MET A 222 6.14 16.73 0.61
CA MET A 222 4.80 17.19 0.96
C MET A 222 4.80 17.92 2.31
N ASP A 223 5.41 17.34 3.35
CA ASP A 223 5.49 17.98 4.67
C ASP A 223 6.28 19.31 4.60
N LYS A 224 7.44 19.31 3.94
CA LYS A 224 8.29 20.50 3.80
C LYS A 224 7.58 21.64 3.04
N VAL A 225 6.95 21.32 1.92
CA VAL A 225 6.25 22.32 1.10
C VAL A 225 4.98 22.81 1.79
N ALA A 226 4.19 21.91 2.41
CA ALA A 226 3.01 22.33 3.18
C ALA A 226 3.37 23.39 4.24
N ARG A 227 4.49 23.23 4.94
CA ARG A 227 4.99 24.21 5.91
C ARG A 227 5.32 25.57 5.30
N ARG A 228 5.85 25.61 4.07
CA ARG A 228 6.14 26.88 3.34
C ARG A 228 4.86 27.65 3.00
N HIS A 229 3.73 26.93 2.87
CA HIS A 229 2.41 27.50 2.57
C HIS A 229 1.52 27.71 3.81
N ASP A 230 2.09 27.68 5.02
CA ASP A 230 1.38 27.76 6.30
C ASP A 230 0.29 26.67 6.46
N PHE A 231 0.55 25.49 5.89
CA PHE A 231 -0.22 24.27 6.09
C PHE A 231 0.57 23.24 6.90
N ARG A 232 -0.18 22.25 7.39
CA ARG A 232 0.34 20.94 7.85
C ARG A 232 -0.33 19.84 7.05
N ALA A 233 0.47 18.95 6.49
CA ALA A 233 -0.02 17.74 5.84
C ALA A 233 -0.25 16.65 6.88
N LEU A 234 -1.47 16.15 6.98
CA LEU A 234 -1.80 15.03 7.85
C LEU A 234 -1.85 13.75 7.02
N LEU A 235 -0.95 12.85 7.34
CA LEU A 235 -0.87 11.51 6.73
C LEU A 235 -1.53 10.44 7.59
N HIS A 236 -2.06 10.79 8.77
CA HIS A 236 -2.84 9.85 9.57
C HIS A 236 -4.06 9.35 8.79
N GLU A 237 -4.37 8.06 8.86
CA GLU A 237 -5.42 7.41 8.08
C GLU A 237 -6.83 7.92 8.41
N LYS A 238 -7.05 8.41 9.64
CA LYS A 238 -8.35 8.93 10.11
C LYS A 238 -8.13 10.13 11.01
N PRO A 239 -7.71 11.29 10.48
CA PRO A 239 -7.44 12.45 11.33
C PRO A 239 -8.71 13.03 11.96
N PHE A 240 -9.87 12.84 11.34
CA PHE A 240 -11.16 13.35 11.81
C PHE A 240 -12.21 12.25 11.78
N ALA A 241 -12.91 12.07 12.90
CA ALA A 241 -14.01 11.11 13.00
C ALA A 241 -15.23 11.55 12.18
N GLY A 242 -15.97 10.59 11.62
CA GLY A 242 -17.25 10.84 10.94
C GLY A 242 -17.15 11.29 9.47
N ILE A 243 -15.96 11.50 8.94
CA ILE A 243 -15.71 11.79 7.52
C ILE A 243 -14.77 10.76 6.90
N ASN A 244 -14.50 10.82 5.61
CA ASN A 244 -13.56 9.92 4.95
C ASN A 244 -12.18 9.96 5.60
N GLY A 245 -11.52 8.80 5.61
CA GLY A 245 -10.12 8.67 5.94
C GLY A 245 -9.25 8.65 4.69
N SER A 246 -7.93 8.67 4.88
CA SER A 246 -6.94 8.66 3.81
C SER A 246 -6.25 7.32 3.68
N GLY A 247 -6.16 6.84 2.46
CA GLY A 247 -5.42 5.65 2.06
C GLY A 247 -4.19 5.95 1.22
N LYS A 248 -3.54 4.87 0.84
CA LYS A 248 -2.48 4.86 -0.15
C LYS A 248 -2.72 3.66 -1.06
N HIS A 249 -3.57 3.84 -2.07
CA HIS A 249 -3.88 2.74 -2.96
C HIS A 249 -2.65 2.30 -3.73
N ASN A 250 -2.37 1.02 -3.74
CA ASN A 250 -1.24 0.44 -4.45
C ASN A 250 -1.72 -0.26 -5.72
N ASN A 251 -1.55 0.39 -6.86
CA ASN A 251 -1.82 -0.18 -8.18
C ASN A 251 -0.65 -1.05 -8.61
N TRP A 252 -0.84 -2.36 -8.63
CA TRP A 252 0.20 -3.34 -8.88
C TRP A 252 -0.07 -4.13 -10.17
N SER A 253 0.99 -4.37 -10.96
CA SER A 253 0.95 -5.22 -12.14
C SER A 253 2.30 -5.89 -12.39
N LEU A 254 2.33 -6.85 -13.33
CA LEU A 254 3.53 -7.52 -13.82
C LEU A 254 3.71 -7.26 -15.32
N SER A 255 4.93 -6.93 -15.73
CA SER A 255 5.26 -6.72 -17.14
C SER A 255 6.57 -7.37 -17.53
N THR A 256 6.60 -7.95 -18.74
CA THR A 256 7.79 -8.60 -19.28
C THR A 256 8.78 -7.58 -19.83
N ASN A 257 10.05 -7.99 -19.96
CA ASN A 257 11.07 -7.23 -20.70
C ASN A 257 10.74 -7.04 -22.19
N THR A 258 9.78 -7.80 -22.73
CA THR A 258 9.26 -7.66 -24.11
C THR A 258 8.11 -6.65 -24.21
N GLY A 259 7.74 -5.99 -23.11
CA GLY A 259 6.71 -4.93 -23.07
C GLY A 259 5.27 -5.44 -22.93
N VAL A 260 5.06 -6.71 -22.59
CA VAL A 260 3.73 -7.29 -22.36
C VAL A 260 3.32 -7.13 -20.90
N ASN A 261 2.16 -6.50 -20.66
CA ASN A 261 1.52 -6.51 -19.35
C ASN A 261 0.79 -7.86 -19.16
N LEU A 262 1.21 -8.63 -18.17
CA LEU A 262 0.70 -9.98 -17.90
C LEU A 262 -0.73 -9.99 -17.33
N LEU A 263 -1.20 -8.86 -16.82
CA LEU A 263 -2.56 -8.66 -16.31
C LEU A 263 -3.47 -7.95 -17.33
N SER A 264 -3.04 -7.80 -18.58
CA SER A 264 -3.87 -7.24 -19.64
C SER A 264 -4.73 -8.32 -20.32
N PRO A 265 -6.07 -8.27 -20.19
CA PRO A 265 -6.97 -9.28 -20.75
C PRO A 265 -6.99 -9.29 -22.29
N GLY A 266 -6.63 -8.16 -22.92
CA GLY A 266 -6.76 -7.99 -24.36
C GLY A 266 -8.22 -7.95 -24.82
N SER A 267 -8.45 -8.06 -26.14
CA SER A 267 -9.79 -8.05 -26.75
C SER A 267 -10.58 -9.36 -26.52
N THR A 268 -9.91 -10.44 -26.16
CA THR A 268 -10.51 -11.78 -25.97
C THR A 268 -9.98 -12.44 -24.70
N PRO A 269 -10.40 -11.98 -23.49
CA PRO A 269 -9.86 -12.45 -22.22
C PRO A 269 -9.93 -13.97 -22.06
N LYS A 270 -11.03 -14.59 -22.43
CA LYS A 270 -11.28 -16.03 -22.33
C LYS A 270 -10.29 -16.88 -23.13
N LYS A 271 -9.72 -16.35 -24.20
CA LYS A 271 -8.74 -17.04 -25.05
C LYS A 271 -7.30 -16.66 -24.73
N ASN A 272 -7.09 -15.63 -23.93
CA ASN A 272 -5.77 -15.19 -23.50
C ASN A 272 -5.28 -16.03 -22.33
N LEU A 273 -4.72 -17.21 -22.64
CA LEU A 273 -4.27 -18.16 -21.63
C LEU A 273 -3.14 -17.59 -20.77
N GLN A 274 -2.27 -16.74 -21.33
CA GLN A 274 -1.23 -16.04 -20.57
C GLN A 274 -1.83 -15.10 -19.52
N PHE A 275 -2.77 -14.24 -19.93
CA PHE A 275 -3.49 -13.37 -19.01
C PHE A 275 -4.20 -14.19 -17.91
N LEU A 276 -4.97 -15.19 -18.29
CA LEU A 276 -5.69 -16.04 -17.35
C LEU A 276 -4.74 -16.71 -16.34
N THR A 277 -3.55 -17.12 -16.79
CA THR A 277 -2.55 -17.73 -15.91
C THR A 277 -2.13 -16.77 -14.80
N PHE A 278 -1.70 -15.57 -15.13
CA PHE A 278 -1.25 -14.61 -14.11
C PHE A 278 -2.41 -14.05 -13.27
N PHE A 279 -3.55 -13.77 -13.90
CA PHE A 279 -4.74 -13.26 -13.24
C PHE A 279 -5.28 -14.25 -12.18
N ILE A 280 -5.49 -15.51 -12.57
CA ILE A 280 -6.06 -16.52 -11.68
C ILE A 280 -5.08 -16.88 -10.55
N ASN A 281 -3.78 -17.02 -10.86
CA ASN A 281 -2.78 -17.31 -9.84
C ASN A 281 -2.62 -16.14 -8.85
N THR A 282 -2.79 -14.90 -9.26
CA THR A 282 -2.84 -13.76 -8.34
C THR A 282 -4.02 -13.87 -7.37
N ILE A 283 -5.23 -14.19 -7.86
CA ILE A 283 -6.41 -14.38 -7.01
C ILE A 283 -6.22 -15.58 -6.05
N LYS A 284 -5.60 -16.65 -6.54
CA LYS A 284 -5.30 -17.83 -5.72
C LYS A 284 -4.29 -17.51 -4.62
N ALA A 285 -3.25 -16.73 -4.92
CA ALA A 285 -2.29 -16.25 -3.93
C ALA A 285 -2.96 -15.39 -2.84
N VAL A 286 -3.85 -14.47 -3.24
CA VAL A 286 -4.64 -13.67 -2.29
C VAL A 286 -5.55 -14.54 -1.44
N HIS A 287 -6.15 -15.59 -2.00
CA HIS A 287 -6.97 -16.55 -1.25
C HIS A 287 -6.15 -17.26 -0.18
N ASP A 288 -5.01 -17.85 -0.56
CA ASP A 288 -4.21 -18.69 0.32
C ASP A 288 -3.51 -17.91 1.44
N HIS A 289 -3.23 -16.63 1.19
CA HIS A 289 -2.45 -15.77 2.10
C HIS A 289 -3.17 -14.45 2.44
N SER A 290 -4.51 -14.47 2.49
CA SER A 290 -5.32 -13.31 2.86
C SER A 290 -4.93 -12.73 4.22
N ASP A 291 -4.55 -13.57 5.17
CA ASP A 291 -4.15 -13.20 6.51
C ASP A 291 -2.84 -12.39 6.53
N LEU A 292 -1.86 -12.79 5.71
CA LEU A 292 -0.62 -12.02 5.57
C LEU A 292 -0.86 -10.67 4.89
N LEU A 293 -1.78 -10.59 3.92
CA LEU A 293 -2.17 -9.31 3.33
C LEU A 293 -2.89 -8.43 4.36
N ARG A 294 -3.71 -9.00 5.27
CA ARG A 294 -4.31 -8.26 6.39
C ARG A 294 -3.23 -7.74 7.34
N ALA A 295 -2.21 -8.55 7.65
CA ALA A 295 -1.07 -8.12 8.47
C ALA A 295 -0.26 -6.99 7.80
N ALA A 296 -0.07 -7.06 6.48
CA ALA A 296 0.71 -6.08 5.72
C ALA A 296 0.14 -4.66 5.72
N ILE A 297 -1.16 -4.51 6.00
CA ILE A 297 -1.87 -3.22 6.06
C ILE A 297 -2.23 -2.80 7.47
N ALA A 298 -1.82 -3.58 8.46
CA ALA A 298 -2.17 -3.35 9.86
C ALA A 298 -1.36 -2.19 10.45
N SER A 299 -2.04 -1.24 11.07
CA SER A 299 -1.45 -0.16 11.85
C SER A 299 -2.50 0.49 12.76
N ALA A 300 -2.07 1.18 13.81
CA ALA A 300 -2.98 1.88 14.72
C ALA A 300 -3.88 2.89 13.97
N GLY A 301 -3.33 3.65 13.03
CA GLY A 301 -4.10 4.60 12.22
C GLY A 301 -5.11 3.91 11.31
N ASN A 302 -4.71 2.80 10.68
CA ASN A 302 -5.55 2.09 9.73
C ASN A 302 -6.71 1.33 10.39
N ASP A 303 -6.58 0.95 11.67
CA ASP A 303 -7.69 0.37 12.45
C ASP A 303 -8.88 1.34 12.57
N HIS A 304 -8.63 2.65 12.59
CA HIS A 304 -9.68 3.68 12.60
C HIS A 304 -10.31 3.89 11.22
N ARG A 305 -9.59 3.58 10.13
CA ARG A 305 -10.03 3.82 8.75
C ARG A 305 -10.80 2.64 8.16
N LEU A 306 -10.30 1.41 8.31
CA LEU A 306 -10.83 0.23 7.64
C LEU A 306 -12.29 -0.04 8.03
N GLY A 307 -13.13 -0.30 7.02
CA GLY A 307 -14.55 -0.60 7.18
C GLY A 307 -15.45 0.60 7.43
N ALA A 308 -14.97 1.83 7.25
CA ALA A 308 -15.73 3.05 7.45
C ALA A 308 -15.48 4.08 6.33
N ASN A 309 -16.56 4.75 5.85
CA ASN A 309 -16.48 5.88 4.92
C ASN A 309 -15.53 5.64 3.73
N GLU A 310 -15.92 4.87 2.75
CA GLU A 310 -15.18 4.48 1.55
C GLU A 310 -13.96 3.56 1.75
N ALA A 311 -13.45 3.43 2.95
CA ALA A 311 -12.35 2.50 3.18
C ALA A 311 -12.83 1.05 3.09
N PRO A 312 -12.08 0.15 2.44
CA PRO A 312 -12.45 -1.25 2.35
C PRO A 312 -12.53 -1.91 3.73
N PRO A 313 -13.34 -2.98 3.89
CA PRO A 313 -13.39 -3.71 5.16
C PRO A 313 -12.06 -4.42 5.46
N ALA A 314 -11.87 -4.81 6.71
CA ALA A 314 -10.69 -5.57 7.15
C ALA A 314 -10.64 -7.01 6.59
N ILE A 315 -11.69 -7.46 5.90
CA ILE A 315 -11.77 -8.76 5.25
C ILE A 315 -11.07 -8.70 3.90
N ILE A 316 -9.98 -9.42 3.74
CA ILE A 316 -9.28 -9.49 2.44
C ILE A 316 -10.10 -10.33 1.48
N SER A 317 -10.58 -9.69 0.42
CA SER A 317 -11.33 -10.28 -0.69
C SER A 317 -10.93 -9.64 -2.00
N ALA A 318 -11.26 -10.28 -3.12
CA ALA A 318 -10.91 -9.82 -4.45
C ALA A 318 -12.17 -9.47 -5.27
N PHE A 319 -12.21 -8.25 -5.78
CA PHE A 319 -13.17 -7.80 -6.78
C PHE A 319 -12.59 -7.95 -8.19
N ILE A 320 -13.32 -8.55 -9.12
CA ILE A 320 -12.86 -8.77 -10.49
C ILE A 320 -13.82 -8.28 -11.57
N GLY A 321 -15.01 -7.85 -11.18
CA GLY A 321 -16.07 -7.40 -12.08
C GLY A 321 -16.89 -8.55 -12.67
N SER A 322 -18.13 -8.25 -13.01
CA SER A 322 -19.13 -9.23 -13.44
C SER A 322 -18.73 -9.98 -14.74
N GLN A 323 -18.03 -9.32 -15.64
CA GLN A 323 -17.58 -9.93 -16.90
C GLN A 323 -16.55 -11.04 -16.66
N LEU A 324 -15.50 -10.76 -15.89
CA LEU A 324 -14.47 -11.77 -15.58
C LEU A 324 -15.02 -12.86 -14.66
N THR A 325 -15.91 -12.53 -13.72
CA THR A 325 -16.62 -13.53 -12.92
C THR A 325 -17.37 -14.51 -13.82
N SER A 326 -18.13 -14.03 -14.81
CA SER A 326 -18.81 -14.88 -15.78
C SER A 326 -17.85 -15.76 -16.58
N VAL A 327 -16.71 -15.20 -17.00
CA VAL A 327 -15.65 -15.98 -17.69
C VAL A 327 -15.12 -17.10 -16.81
N LEU A 328 -14.80 -16.80 -15.54
CA LEU A 328 -14.30 -17.84 -14.63
C LEU A 328 -15.34 -18.91 -14.31
N ASP A 329 -16.61 -18.54 -14.15
CA ASP A 329 -17.71 -19.49 -13.90
C ASP A 329 -17.99 -20.39 -15.12
N GLU A 330 -17.78 -19.88 -16.33
CA GLU A 330 -17.83 -20.68 -17.55
C GLU A 330 -16.64 -21.64 -17.63
N LEU A 331 -15.42 -21.17 -17.35
CA LEU A 331 -14.22 -22.02 -17.36
C LEU A 331 -14.29 -23.13 -16.31
N GLU A 332 -14.89 -22.86 -15.15
CA GLU A 332 -15.14 -23.88 -14.09
C GLU A 332 -16.01 -25.02 -14.60
N LYS A 333 -17.03 -24.73 -15.43
CA LYS A 333 -18.02 -25.70 -15.92
C LYS A 333 -17.56 -26.50 -17.14
N LEU A 334 -16.47 -26.12 -17.81
CA LEU A 334 -15.99 -26.82 -19.00
C LEU A 334 -15.51 -28.23 -18.65
N GLU A 335 -16.12 -29.26 -19.25
CA GLU A 335 -15.63 -30.63 -19.21
C GLU A 335 -14.65 -30.86 -20.37
N GLY A 336 -13.43 -31.31 -20.04
CA GLY A 336 -12.43 -31.78 -21.00
C GLY A 336 -11.87 -30.73 -21.96
N GLY A 337 -10.89 -29.96 -21.52
CA GLY A 337 -9.74 -29.37 -22.25
C GLY A 337 -9.97 -28.58 -23.57
N LYS A 338 -11.20 -28.37 -24.02
CA LYS A 338 -11.49 -27.66 -25.28
C LYS A 338 -12.30 -26.38 -25.04
N MET A 339 -11.69 -25.25 -25.35
CA MET A 339 -12.39 -23.97 -25.37
C MET A 339 -13.45 -23.94 -26.49
N SER A 340 -14.71 -23.62 -26.14
CA SER A 340 -15.78 -23.47 -27.13
C SER A 340 -15.71 -22.09 -27.83
N PRO A 341 -16.27 -21.98 -29.07
CA PRO A 341 -16.27 -20.71 -29.79
C PRO A 341 -17.12 -19.64 -29.10
N GLU A 342 -16.64 -18.40 -29.11
CA GLU A 342 -17.19 -17.25 -28.42
C GLU A 342 -18.60 -16.84 -28.76
N LYS A 343 -19.35 -16.42 -27.73
CA LYS A 343 -20.30 -15.31 -27.85
C LYS A 343 -19.59 -14.03 -27.40
N LYS A 344 -19.38 -13.08 -28.31
CA LYS A 344 -18.97 -11.72 -27.98
C LYS A 344 -20.09 -11.07 -27.17
N THR A 345 -19.87 -10.87 -25.88
CA THR A 345 -20.74 -10.02 -25.07
C THR A 345 -20.03 -8.68 -24.89
N GLU A 346 -20.09 -7.83 -25.89
CA GLU A 346 -19.80 -6.42 -25.73
C GLU A 346 -21.06 -5.75 -25.18
N LEU A 347 -21.07 -5.43 -23.90
CA LEU A 347 -22.04 -4.48 -23.35
C LEU A 347 -21.56 -3.06 -23.71
N LYS A 348 -22.14 -2.51 -24.79
CA LYS A 348 -21.95 -1.12 -25.18
C LYS A 348 -23.13 -0.28 -24.70
N LEU A 349 -22.84 0.81 -24.00
CA LEU A 349 -23.85 1.82 -23.69
C LEU A 349 -24.03 2.70 -24.92
N ASN A 350 -25.16 2.57 -25.63
CA ASN A 350 -25.57 3.52 -26.66
C ASN A 350 -26.12 4.78 -25.98
N VAL A 351 -25.30 5.79 -25.80
CA VAL A 351 -25.72 7.10 -25.32
C VAL A 351 -25.82 8.09 -26.46
N VAL A 352 -26.94 8.82 -26.48
CA VAL A 352 -27.37 9.71 -27.54
C VAL A 352 -26.29 10.74 -27.92
N GLY A 353 -25.85 10.66 -29.16
CA GLY A 353 -25.52 11.80 -30.03
C GLY A 353 -24.15 12.44 -29.93
N LYS A 354 -23.33 12.44 -28.88
CA LYS A 354 -21.95 12.99 -28.81
C LYS A 354 -21.04 12.38 -27.73
N ILE A 355 -21.50 11.36 -27.06
CA ILE A 355 -20.73 10.69 -26.01
C ILE A 355 -20.10 9.44 -26.61
N PRO A 356 -18.78 9.20 -26.46
CA PRO A 356 -18.13 8.01 -26.95
C PRO A 356 -18.74 6.74 -26.33
N GLU A 357 -18.74 5.64 -27.08
CA GLU A 357 -19.15 4.34 -26.60
C GLU A 357 -18.28 3.96 -25.39
N ILE A 358 -18.88 3.79 -24.23
CA ILE A 358 -18.20 3.40 -22.99
C ILE A 358 -18.49 1.93 -22.75
N LEU A 359 -17.44 1.14 -22.53
CA LEU A 359 -17.56 -0.22 -22.02
C LEU A 359 -18.09 -0.16 -20.60
N LEU A 360 -19.28 -0.73 -20.37
CA LEU A 360 -19.90 -0.77 -19.05
C LEU A 360 -19.25 -1.86 -18.19
N ASP A 361 -18.49 -1.43 -17.20
CA ASP A 361 -18.39 -2.16 -15.96
C ASP A 361 -19.30 -1.44 -14.93
N ASN A 362 -20.42 -2.06 -14.60
CA ASN A 362 -21.48 -1.45 -13.78
C ASN A 362 -21.23 -1.53 -12.29
N THR A 363 -20.06 -1.99 -11.85
CA THR A 363 -19.82 -2.28 -10.45
C THR A 363 -18.98 -1.20 -9.79
N ASP A 364 -19.52 -0.57 -8.76
CA ASP A 364 -18.78 0.35 -7.90
C ASP A 364 -17.73 -0.43 -7.09
N ARG A 365 -16.50 -0.50 -7.62
CA ARG A 365 -15.37 -1.17 -6.99
C ARG A 365 -15.02 -0.60 -5.60
N ASN A 366 -15.40 0.66 -5.33
CA ASN A 366 -15.04 1.37 -4.11
C ASN A 366 -15.67 0.76 -2.85
N ARG A 367 -16.80 0.05 -2.99
CA ARG A 367 -17.56 -0.51 -1.88
C ARG A 367 -17.47 -2.03 -1.74
N THR A 368 -16.63 -2.70 -2.55
CA THR A 368 -16.63 -4.16 -2.61
C THR A 368 -15.50 -4.77 -1.79
N SER A 369 -14.29 -4.73 -2.32
CA SER A 369 -13.17 -5.50 -1.81
C SER A 369 -11.90 -4.66 -1.69
N PRO A 370 -11.03 -4.95 -0.71
CA PRO A 370 -9.76 -4.24 -0.56
C PRO A 370 -8.74 -4.54 -1.67
N PHE A 371 -8.94 -5.59 -2.44
CA PHE A 371 -8.10 -5.96 -3.58
C PHE A 371 -8.97 -6.06 -4.84
N ALA A 372 -8.81 -5.11 -5.77
CA ALA A 372 -9.70 -4.94 -6.91
C ALA A 372 -8.94 -4.97 -8.24
N PHE A 373 -9.44 -5.75 -9.22
CA PHE A 373 -8.94 -5.73 -10.58
C PHE A 373 -9.52 -4.54 -11.36
N THR A 374 -8.67 -3.73 -11.97
CA THR A 374 -9.06 -2.49 -12.66
C THR A 374 -8.68 -2.49 -14.14
N GLY A 375 -8.76 -3.66 -14.79
CA GLY A 375 -8.64 -3.83 -16.23
C GLY A 375 -7.26 -4.30 -16.71
N ASN A 376 -6.17 -3.89 -16.10
CA ASN A 376 -4.81 -4.35 -16.42
C ASN A 376 -3.85 -4.36 -15.23
N LYS A 377 -4.41 -4.24 -14.03
CA LYS A 377 -3.69 -4.19 -12.76
C LYS A 377 -4.62 -4.55 -11.61
N PHE A 378 -4.07 -4.92 -10.49
CA PHE A 378 -4.80 -4.99 -9.22
C PHE A 378 -4.50 -3.74 -8.40
N GLU A 379 -5.53 -3.19 -7.78
CA GLU A 379 -5.48 -2.08 -6.85
C GLU A 379 -5.64 -2.62 -5.43
N PHE A 380 -4.60 -2.51 -4.60
CA PHE A 380 -4.67 -2.84 -3.19
C PHE A 380 -4.99 -1.58 -2.40
N ARG A 381 -6.28 -1.40 -2.06
CA ARG A 381 -6.89 -0.17 -1.54
C ARG A 381 -6.76 0.00 -0.03
N ALA A 382 -6.39 -1.07 0.66
CA ALA A 382 -6.40 -1.11 2.11
C ALA A 382 -5.11 -0.59 2.77
N VAL A 383 -4.10 -0.19 2.00
CA VAL A 383 -2.86 0.40 2.53
C VAL A 383 -3.15 1.78 3.12
N GLY A 384 -2.65 2.06 4.32
CA GLY A 384 -2.84 3.33 5.00
C GLY A 384 -1.98 4.46 4.43
N SER A 385 -2.47 5.70 4.50
CA SER A 385 -1.78 6.88 3.94
C SER A 385 -0.43 7.17 4.59
N SER A 386 -0.25 6.85 5.87
CA SER A 386 1.03 7.03 6.58
C SER A 386 2.03 5.90 6.34
N ALA A 387 1.56 4.74 5.86
CA ALA A 387 2.37 3.54 5.70
C ALA A 387 3.35 3.65 4.52
N THR A 388 4.47 2.92 4.60
CA THR A 388 5.28 2.64 3.41
C THR A 388 4.59 1.61 2.52
N CYS A 389 4.69 1.77 1.20
CA CYS A 389 4.23 0.76 0.25
C CYS A 389 5.03 -0.56 0.33
N ALA A 390 6.23 -0.54 0.92
CA ALA A 390 7.14 -1.68 0.95
C ALA A 390 6.53 -2.91 1.61
N HIS A 391 5.82 -2.76 2.73
CA HIS A 391 5.18 -3.89 3.43
C HIS A 391 4.18 -4.62 2.54
N ALA A 392 3.22 -3.89 2.00
CA ALA A 392 2.18 -4.46 1.13
C ALA A 392 2.79 -5.09 -0.14
N MET A 393 3.77 -4.42 -0.75
CA MET A 393 4.42 -4.91 -1.96
C MET A 393 5.30 -6.13 -1.69
N THR A 394 6.00 -6.19 -0.56
CA THR A 394 6.77 -7.38 -0.16
C THR A 394 5.87 -8.60 -0.07
N ILE A 395 4.76 -8.49 0.67
CA ILE A 395 3.84 -9.61 0.85
C ILE A 395 3.17 -10.00 -0.47
N LEU A 396 2.65 -9.03 -1.24
CA LEU A 396 1.97 -9.32 -2.50
C LEU A 396 2.89 -10.03 -3.50
N ASN A 397 4.11 -9.54 -3.69
CA ASN A 397 5.07 -10.18 -4.61
C ASN A 397 5.51 -11.55 -4.11
N LEU A 398 5.71 -11.73 -2.79
CA LEU A 398 6.06 -13.01 -2.20
C LEU A 398 4.99 -14.09 -2.43
N ILE A 399 3.73 -13.78 -2.10
CA ILE A 399 2.63 -14.76 -2.22
C ILE A 399 2.34 -15.12 -3.68
N VAL A 400 2.42 -14.13 -4.59
CA VAL A 400 2.26 -14.38 -6.03
C VAL A 400 3.41 -15.22 -6.57
N ALA A 401 4.65 -14.95 -6.16
CA ALA A 401 5.80 -15.75 -6.57
C ALA A 401 5.69 -17.20 -6.11
N ASP A 402 5.30 -17.42 -4.86
CA ASP A 402 5.11 -18.77 -4.31
C ASP A 402 4.04 -19.53 -5.05
N GLN A 403 2.88 -18.91 -5.30
CA GLN A 403 1.79 -19.51 -6.05
C GLN A 403 2.19 -19.83 -7.50
N LEU A 404 2.96 -18.97 -8.17
CA LEU A 404 3.45 -19.23 -9.53
C LEU A 404 4.41 -20.43 -9.57
N LYS A 405 5.24 -20.61 -8.54
CA LYS A 405 6.12 -21.80 -8.41
C LYS A 405 5.30 -23.08 -8.24
N VAL A 406 4.29 -23.08 -7.38
CA VAL A 406 3.38 -24.21 -7.18
C VAL A 406 2.65 -24.52 -8.50
N PHE A 407 2.06 -23.52 -9.12
CA PHE A 407 1.36 -23.66 -10.39
C PHE A 407 2.25 -24.27 -11.48
N LYS A 408 3.50 -23.78 -11.60
CA LYS A 408 4.47 -24.30 -12.57
C LYS A 408 4.77 -25.77 -12.31
N ALA A 409 4.98 -26.15 -11.05
CA ALA A 409 5.27 -27.54 -10.69
C ALA A 409 4.08 -28.46 -11.06
N ASP A 410 2.84 -28.05 -10.79
CA ASP A 410 1.65 -28.81 -11.15
C ASP A 410 1.52 -28.99 -12.68
N VAL A 411 1.77 -27.92 -13.46
CA VAL A 411 1.73 -27.98 -14.93
C VAL A 411 2.83 -28.89 -15.47
N ASP A 412 4.04 -28.81 -14.94
CA ASP A 412 5.16 -29.66 -15.37
C ASP A 412 4.90 -31.16 -15.11
N VAL A 413 4.25 -31.49 -13.98
CA VAL A 413 3.82 -32.88 -13.68
C VAL A 413 2.81 -33.35 -14.73
N LEU A 414 1.77 -32.57 -15.03
CA LEU A 414 0.77 -32.94 -16.03
C LEU A 414 1.38 -33.12 -17.44
N ILE A 415 2.35 -32.27 -17.80
CA ILE A 415 3.07 -32.43 -19.08
C ILE A 415 3.94 -33.69 -19.07
N ALA A 416 4.60 -34.02 -17.96
CA ALA A 416 5.41 -35.24 -17.84
C ALA A 416 4.55 -36.51 -17.90
N GLU A 417 3.28 -36.46 -17.48
CA GLU A 417 2.29 -37.52 -17.61
C GLU A 417 1.74 -37.64 -19.06
N GLY A 418 2.19 -36.82 -19.98
CA GLY A 418 1.86 -36.88 -21.42
C GLY A 418 0.71 -35.94 -21.83
N MET A 419 0.25 -35.04 -20.97
CA MET A 419 -0.75 -34.04 -21.32
C MET A 419 -0.12 -32.96 -22.23
N LYS A 420 -0.89 -32.46 -23.20
CA LYS A 420 -0.45 -31.33 -24.03
C LYS A 420 -0.36 -30.07 -23.15
N LYS A 421 0.65 -29.24 -23.43
CA LYS A 421 0.96 -28.02 -22.67
C LYS A 421 -0.29 -27.16 -22.36
N ASP A 422 -1.09 -26.81 -23.39
CA ASP A 422 -2.24 -25.93 -23.20
C ASP A 422 -3.36 -26.60 -22.39
N ASP A 423 -3.53 -27.92 -22.52
CA ASP A 423 -4.47 -28.71 -21.71
C ASP A 423 -3.99 -28.80 -20.25
N ALA A 424 -2.69 -28.97 -20.02
CA ALA A 424 -2.08 -28.98 -18.69
C ALA A 424 -2.25 -27.63 -17.98
N LEU A 425 -1.93 -26.54 -18.66
CA LEU A 425 -2.15 -25.18 -18.17
C LEU A 425 -3.63 -24.96 -17.79
N PHE A 426 -4.55 -25.34 -18.66
CA PHE A 426 -5.97 -25.16 -18.41
C PHE A 426 -6.47 -26.01 -17.22
N ASN A 427 -6.03 -27.25 -17.09
CA ASN A 427 -6.42 -28.11 -15.96
C ASN A 427 -5.90 -27.54 -14.62
N ALA A 428 -4.66 -27.12 -14.56
CA ALA A 428 -4.11 -26.48 -13.36
C ALA A 428 -4.86 -25.19 -13.02
N LEU A 429 -5.17 -24.34 -14.01
CA LEU A 429 -5.97 -23.12 -13.81
C LEU A 429 -7.37 -23.41 -13.30
N LYS A 430 -8.04 -24.46 -13.80
CA LYS A 430 -9.36 -24.85 -13.32
C LYS A 430 -9.35 -25.20 -11.83
N GLY A 431 -8.32 -25.91 -11.37
CA GLY A 431 -8.09 -26.15 -9.95
C GLY A 431 -7.97 -24.85 -9.13
N CYS A 432 -7.18 -23.90 -9.61
CA CYS A 432 -7.01 -22.60 -8.97
C CYS A 432 -8.31 -21.77 -8.95
N ILE A 433 -9.11 -21.77 -10.04
CA ILE A 433 -10.41 -21.10 -10.12
C ILE A 433 -11.36 -21.60 -9.04
N ILE A 434 -11.48 -22.92 -8.90
CA ILE A 434 -12.38 -23.57 -7.92
C ILE A 434 -11.93 -23.24 -6.50
N ALA A 435 -10.65 -23.43 -6.21
CA ALA A 435 -10.09 -23.20 -4.87
C ALA A 435 -10.21 -21.73 -4.42
N SER A 436 -9.98 -20.77 -5.32
CA SER A 436 -10.02 -19.34 -5.00
C SER A 436 -11.41 -18.69 -5.10
N LYS A 437 -12.46 -19.46 -5.37
CA LYS A 437 -13.82 -18.93 -5.53
C LYS A 437 -14.33 -18.19 -4.29
N VAL A 438 -13.92 -18.65 -3.11
CA VAL A 438 -14.37 -18.11 -1.81
C VAL A 438 -13.89 -16.70 -1.55
N VAL A 439 -12.73 -16.27 -2.10
CA VAL A 439 -12.19 -14.93 -1.89
C VAL A 439 -12.82 -13.89 -2.82
N ARG A 440 -13.45 -14.32 -3.92
CA ARG A 440 -14.09 -13.40 -4.90
C ARG A 440 -15.39 -12.83 -4.34
N PHE A 441 -15.52 -11.50 -4.38
CA PHE A 441 -16.69 -10.80 -3.88
C PHE A 441 -16.99 -9.53 -4.69
N GLU A 442 -18.28 -9.32 -5.04
CA GLU A 442 -18.76 -8.22 -5.87
C GLU A 442 -19.95 -7.47 -5.24
N GLY A 443 -20.23 -7.73 -3.97
CA GLY A 443 -21.34 -7.08 -3.26
C GLY A 443 -20.92 -5.86 -2.44
N ASP A 444 -21.83 -5.39 -1.59
CA ASP A 444 -21.56 -4.34 -0.62
C ASP A 444 -20.69 -4.86 0.52
N GLY A 445 -19.40 -4.47 0.53
CA GLY A 445 -18.41 -4.86 1.53
C GLY A 445 -18.66 -4.33 2.93
N TYR A 446 -19.53 -3.31 3.10
CA TYR A 446 -19.88 -2.73 4.40
C TYR A 446 -21.05 -3.47 5.09
N SER A 447 -21.78 -4.28 4.34
CA SER A 447 -22.98 -4.93 4.86
C SER A 447 -22.67 -6.01 5.91
N ASP A 448 -23.52 -6.14 6.92
CA ASP A 448 -23.41 -7.25 7.88
C ASP A 448 -23.60 -8.62 7.20
N LYS A 449 -24.37 -8.66 6.10
CA LYS A 449 -24.51 -9.86 5.27
C LYS A 449 -23.17 -10.32 4.70
N TRP A 450 -22.29 -9.37 4.33
CA TRP A 450 -20.96 -9.72 3.86
C TRP A 450 -20.12 -10.34 4.98
N LYS A 451 -20.13 -9.75 6.17
CA LYS A 451 -19.39 -10.30 7.33
C LYS A 451 -19.81 -11.74 7.66
N GLU A 452 -21.11 -11.99 7.63
CA GLU A 452 -21.66 -13.34 7.81
C GLU A 452 -21.23 -14.31 6.70
N LEU A 453 -21.33 -13.87 5.45
CA LEU A 453 -20.91 -14.67 4.28
C LEU A 453 -19.41 -14.94 4.30
N ALA A 454 -18.59 -13.96 4.63
CA ALA A 454 -17.14 -14.10 4.74
C ALA A 454 -16.76 -15.14 5.79
N LYS A 455 -17.42 -15.10 6.95
CA LYS A 455 -17.25 -16.11 8.01
C LYS A 455 -17.62 -17.52 7.52
N GLN A 456 -18.75 -17.68 6.81
CA GLN A 456 -19.15 -18.96 6.22
C GLN A 456 -18.15 -19.47 5.18
N ARG A 457 -17.47 -18.55 4.47
CA ARG A 457 -16.43 -18.87 3.49
C ARG A 457 -15.05 -19.11 4.12
N GLY A 458 -14.91 -18.98 5.45
CA GLY A 458 -13.65 -19.14 6.16
C GLY A 458 -12.68 -17.95 6.00
N LEU A 459 -13.17 -16.80 5.54
CA LEU A 459 -12.36 -15.58 5.45
C LEU A 459 -12.29 -14.89 6.81
N ASN A 460 -11.10 -14.46 7.21
CA ASN A 460 -10.87 -13.77 8.46
C ASN A 460 -11.39 -12.33 8.41
N ASN A 461 -11.98 -11.91 9.53
CA ASN A 461 -12.33 -10.52 9.80
C ASN A 461 -11.63 -10.08 11.09
N THR A 462 -10.32 -9.88 11.00
CA THR A 462 -9.50 -9.48 12.15
C THR A 462 -9.59 -7.96 12.32
N PRO A 463 -10.29 -7.48 13.37
CA PRO A 463 -10.69 -6.09 13.47
C PRO A 463 -9.54 -5.15 13.87
N ASP A 464 -8.53 -5.66 14.56
CA ASP A 464 -7.44 -4.88 15.12
C ASP A 464 -6.06 -5.36 14.65
N SER A 465 -5.11 -4.44 14.66
CA SER A 465 -3.76 -4.68 14.17
C SER A 465 -2.94 -5.62 15.06
N PRO A 466 -3.01 -5.58 16.41
CA PRO A 466 -2.23 -6.51 17.23
C PRO A 466 -2.49 -7.98 16.89
N ARG A 467 -3.77 -8.37 16.69
CA ARG A 467 -4.12 -9.73 16.27
C ARG A 467 -3.72 -10.02 14.82
N ALA A 468 -3.77 -9.00 13.95
CA ALA A 468 -3.34 -9.18 12.57
C ALA A 468 -1.83 -9.42 12.46
N PHE A 469 -1.02 -8.84 13.33
CA PHE A 469 0.42 -9.09 13.34
C PHE A 469 0.76 -10.54 13.69
N ASP A 470 -0.07 -11.25 14.46
CA ASP A 470 0.13 -12.66 14.80
C ASP A 470 0.24 -13.56 13.54
N PHE A 471 -0.33 -13.14 12.41
CA PHE A 471 -0.20 -13.86 11.15
C PHE A 471 1.23 -13.93 10.62
N TYR A 472 2.12 -13.03 11.02
CA TYR A 472 3.53 -13.09 10.62
C TYR A 472 4.29 -14.26 11.27
N ILE A 473 3.89 -14.68 12.46
CA ILE A 473 4.59 -15.71 13.25
C ILE A 473 3.91 -17.07 13.21
N THR A 474 2.96 -17.28 12.28
CA THR A 474 2.38 -18.60 12.04
C THR A 474 3.41 -19.53 11.38
N PRO A 475 3.35 -20.85 11.63
CA PRO A 475 4.25 -21.81 10.97
C PRO A 475 4.21 -21.73 9.44
N GLU A 476 3.03 -21.48 8.88
CA GLU A 476 2.80 -21.33 7.45
C GLU A 476 3.51 -20.08 6.89
N ALA A 477 3.43 -18.95 7.61
CA ALA A 477 4.13 -17.72 7.24
C ALA A 477 5.65 -17.90 7.33
N GLU A 478 6.17 -18.43 8.44
CA GLU A 478 7.59 -18.74 8.61
C GLU A 478 8.11 -19.61 7.46
N ALA A 479 7.37 -20.66 7.11
CA ALA A 479 7.74 -21.56 6.01
C ALA A 479 7.70 -20.85 4.64
N LEU A 480 6.69 -19.99 4.39
CA LEU A 480 6.56 -19.21 3.16
C LEU A 480 7.74 -18.26 2.95
N PHE A 481 8.06 -17.47 3.96
CA PHE A 481 9.18 -16.52 3.90
C PHE A 481 10.53 -17.23 3.73
N ALA A 482 10.74 -18.32 4.48
CA ALA A 482 12.00 -19.07 4.47
C ALA A 482 12.24 -19.77 3.12
N ARG A 483 11.24 -20.50 2.56
CA ARG A 483 11.40 -21.22 1.29
C ARG A 483 11.58 -20.30 0.08
N ASN A 484 11.16 -19.03 0.21
CA ASN A 484 11.36 -18.01 -0.80
C ASN A 484 12.59 -17.11 -0.54
N GLY A 485 13.27 -17.26 0.60
CA GLY A 485 14.48 -16.50 0.93
C GLY A 485 14.23 -15.01 1.14
N VAL A 486 13.00 -14.59 1.48
CA VAL A 486 12.65 -13.17 1.67
C VAL A 486 13.00 -12.71 3.07
N LEU A 487 12.58 -13.45 4.11
CA LEU A 487 12.96 -13.24 5.49
C LEU A 487 13.24 -14.59 6.15
N ASN A 488 14.24 -14.65 7.01
CA ASN A 488 14.42 -15.78 7.91
C ASN A 488 13.54 -15.63 9.15
N LYS A 489 13.51 -16.66 9.99
CA LYS A 489 12.67 -16.67 11.20
C LYS A 489 13.02 -15.54 12.16
N VAL A 490 14.30 -15.22 12.33
CA VAL A 490 14.75 -14.16 13.24
C VAL A 490 14.30 -12.79 12.75
N GLU A 491 14.48 -12.52 11.44
CA GLU A 491 14.02 -11.28 10.82
C GLU A 491 12.50 -11.10 10.93
N LEU A 492 11.74 -12.18 10.78
CA LEU A 492 10.28 -12.13 10.81
C LEU A 492 9.75 -11.88 12.22
N HIS A 493 10.28 -12.58 13.23
CA HIS A 493 9.92 -12.39 14.63
C HIS A 493 10.32 -11.01 15.14
N ALA A 494 11.49 -10.51 14.77
CA ALA A 494 11.92 -9.15 15.10
C ALA A 494 10.95 -8.08 14.58
N ARG A 495 10.47 -8.23 13.34
CA ARG A 495 9.47 -7.32 12.74
C ARG A 495 8.14 -7.39 13.46
N TYR A 496 7.70 -8.58 13.81
CA TYR A 496 6.49 -8.77 14.62
C TYR A 496 6.57 -8.02 15.95
N GLU A 497 7.67 -8.18 16.70
CA GLU A 497 7.87 -7.49 17.96
C GLU A 497 7.88 -5.96 17.79
N ILE A 498 8.58 -5.44 16.77
CA ILE A 498 8.64 -4.01 16.46
C ILE A 498 7.25 -3.45 16.12
N LEU A 499 6.45 -4.15 15.33
CA LEU A 499 5.09 -3.73 14.98
C LEU A 499 4.16 -3.69 16.18
N GLN A 500 4.25 -4.68 17.08
CA GLN A 500 3.50 -4.70 18.35
C GLN A 500 3.91 -3.53 19.25
N GLU A 501 5.21 -3.28 19.39
CA GLU A 501 5.72 -2.18 20.21
C GLU A 501 5.31 -0.82 19.63
N GLU A 502 5.43 -0.62 18.31
CA GLU A 502 5.00 0.61 17.64
C GLU A 502 3.51 0.88 17.86
N TYR A 503 2.67 -0.14 17.71
CA TYR A 503 1.24 -0.04 17.97
C TYR A 503 0.98 0.41 19.42
N PHE A 504 1.60 -0.27 20.37
CA PHE A 504 1.46 0.06 21.79
C PHE A 504 1.91 1.50 22.09
N MET A 505 3.05 1.93 21.56
CA MET A 505 3.55 3.30 21.78
C MET A 505 2.60 4.35 21.22
N ARG A 506 2.03 4.14 20.01
CA ARG A 506 1.06 5.06 19.41
C ARG A 506 -0.18 5.21 20.29
N ILE A 507 -0.78 4.12 20.73
CA ILE A 507 -1.94 4.15 21.64
C ILE A 507 -1.59 4.80 22.98
N GLN A 508 -0.39 4.58 23.50
CA GLN A 508 0.08 5.21 24.74
C GLN A 508 0.22 6.74 24.57
N ILE A 509 0.78 7.21 23.46
CA ILE A 509 0.88 8.66 23.15
C ILE A 509 -0.51 9.27 23.07
N GLU A 510 -1.45 8.67 22.36
CA GLU A 510 -2.84 9.15 22.28
C GLU A 510 -3.50 9.22 23.65
N SER A 511 -3.37 8.17 24.45
CA SER A 511 -3.96 8.10 25.80
C SER A 511 -3.42 9.17 26.73
N ARG A 512 -2.09 9.39 26.71
CA ARG A 512 -1.44 10.44 27.52
C ARG A 512 -1.84 11.84 27.05
N THR A 513 -1.85 12.07 25.72
CA THR A 513 -2.27 13.35 25.15
C THR A 513 -3.72 13.66 25.51
N LEU A 514 -4.62 12.70 25.42
CA LEU A 514 -6.02 12.89 25.82
C LEU A 514 -6.15 13.19 27.31
N GLY A 515 -5.42 12.46 28.16
CA GLY A 515 -5.40 12.70 29.62
C GLY A 515 -4.94 14.11 29.95
N ASP A 516 -3.86 14.58 29.31
CA ASP A 516 -3.35 15.94 29.48
C ASP A 516 -4.34 17.01 29.01
N MET A 517 -4.95 16.84 27.84
CA MET A 517 -5.98 17.74 27.33
C MET A 517 -7.18 17.82 28.26
N VAL A 518 -7.66 16.69 28.78
CA VAL A 518 -8.80 16.65 29.71
C VAL A 518 -8.46 17.41 30.98
N SER A 519 -7.31 17.12 31.57
CA SER A 519 -6.91 17.70 32.86
C SER A 519 -6.61 19.20 32.79
N ASN A 520 -5.88 19.62 31.75
CA ASN A 520 -5.34 20.98 31.67
C ASN A 520 -6.19 21.96 30.86
N HIS A 521 -7.04 21.45 29.95
CA HIS A 521 -7.85 22.31 29.09
C HIS A 521 -9.35 22.12 29.30
N ILE A 522 -9.88 20.91 29.25
CA ILE A 522 -11.31 20.64 29.21
C ILE A 522 -11.96 20.87 30.58
N VAL A 523 -11.44 20.24 31.63
CA VAL A 523 -11.97 20.36 32.98
C VAL A 523 -11.93 21.80 33.49
N PRO A 524 -10.84 22.58 33.35
CA PRO A 524 -10.83 23.99 33.72
C PRO A 524 -11.85 24.84 32.98
N ILE A 525 -12.07 24.58 31.68
CA ILE A 525 -13.09 25.29 30.89
C ILE A 525 -14.49 24.93 31.37
N ALA A 526 -14.77 23.65 31.63
CA ALA A 526 -16.05 23.20 32.15
C ALA A 526 -16.38 23.83 33.49
N ILE A 527 -15.41 23.90 34.42
CA ILE A 527 -15.58 24.56 35.73
C ILE A 527 -15.87 26.06 35.56
N ARG A 528 -15.14 26.76 34.68
CA ARG A 528 -15.40 28.19 34.40
C ARG A 528 -16.80 28.41 33.84
N TYR A 529 -17.24 27.60 32.90
CA TYR A 529 -18.57 27.69 32.32
C TYR A 529 -19.65 27.39 33.34
N GLN A 530 -19.49 26.38 34.19
CA GLN A 530 -20.38 26.10 35.30
C GLN A 530 -20.48 27.27 36.26
N SER A 531 -19.36 27.93 36.60
CA SER A 531 -19.35 29.13 37.44
C SER A 531 -20.12 30.29 36.81
N THR A 532 -19.94 30.52 35.49
CA THR A 532 -20.69 31.53 34.73
C THR A 532 -22.20 31.27 34.77
N LEU A 533 -22.64 30.02 34.59
CA LEU A 533 -24.05 29.65 34.68
C LEU A 533 -24.62 29.85 36.08
N SER A 534 -23.87 29.45 37.11
CA SER A 534 -24.26 29.60 38.51
C SER A 534 -24.40 31.07 38.90
N GLU A 535 -23.46 31.93 38.49
CA GLU A 535 -23.50 33.37 38.71
C GLU A 535 -24.71 33.99 38.01
N ASN A 536 -25.03 33.59 36.78
CA ASN A 536 -26.21 34.06 36.06
C ASN A 536 -27.51 33.69 36.80
N VAL A 537 -27.64 32.48 37.32
CA VAL A 537 -28.79 32.04 38.12
C VAL A 537 -28.91 32.84 39.40
N LEU A 538 -27.81 33.13 40.10
CA LEU A 538 -27.79 33.94 41.31
C LEU A 538 -28.28 35.36 41.02
N ARG A 539 -27.79 36.00 39.94
CA ARG A 539 -28.22 37.33 39.52
C ARG A 539 -29.70 37.40 39.13
N LEU A 540 -30.20 36.35 38.45
CA LEU A 540 -31.65 36.26 38.15
C LEU A 540 -32.48 36.14 39.41
N LYS A 541 -31.99 35.43 40.44
CA LYS A 541 -32.66 35.31 41.74
C LYS A 541 -32.70 36.62 42.52
N GLU A 542 -31.71 37.49 42.37
CA GLU A 542 -31.66 38.82 42.97
C GLU A 542 -32.59 39.81 42.29
N LEU A 543 -33.01 39.58 41.05
CA LEU A 543 -33.93 40.42 40.27
C LEU A 543 -35.43 40.05 40.47
N LEU A 544 -35.69 38.86 41.01
CA LEU A 544 -37.02 38.36 41.35
C LEU A 544 -37.33 38.63 42.81
#